data_9cc53b1ba78e680beefe1abc7923451a
#
_entry.id   9cc53b1ba78e680beefe1abc7923451a
#
_cell.length_a   1.000
_cell.length_b   1.000
_cell.length_c   1.000
_cell.angle_alpha   90.00
_cell.angle_beta   90.00
_cell.angle_gamma   90.00
#
_symmetry.space_group_name_H-M   'P 1'
#
loop_
_entity.id
_entity.type
_entity.pdbx_description
1 polymer ?
#
loop_
_entity_poly.entity_id
_entity_poly.type
_entity_poly.pdbx_seq_one_letter_code
_entity_poly.pdbx_strand_id
1 'polypeptide(L)'
;MGERLKKHKAKVSAELQTRREFLETVWYETKRAGLDTSLVLGLIQVESAFRKYAVSVVGARGYMQVMPFWARLIGDGDARKLFHMQTNVRFGCVILRHYLDIEKGNLYLALGRYNGSRGRPEYPNAVFAAQKRWMWPASSQKV
;
A
#
# COMPACT_ATOMS: atom_id res chain seq x y z
N MET A 1 -9.81 38.10 9.00
CA MET A 1 -9.51 37.50 7.70
C MET A 1 -8.11 36.89 7.61
N GLY A 2 -7.07 37.55 8.12
CA GLY A 2 -5.69 37.06 8.04
C GLY A 2 -5.44 35.72 8.73
N GLU A 3 -6.06 35.47 9.89
CA GLU A 3 -5.89 34.23 10.63
C GLU A 3 -6.51 33.02 9.93
N ARG A 4 -7.71 33.18 9.35
CA ARG A 4 -8.36 32.10 8.59
C ARG A 4 -7.51 31.69 7.41
N LEU A 5 -6.94 32.65 6.69
CA LEU A 5 -6.09 32.38 5.54
C LEU A 5 -4.80 31.69 5.97
N LYS A 6 -4.18 32.11 7.08
CA LYS A 6 -2.97 31.45 7.62
C LYS A 6 -3.25 30.02 8.04
N LYS A 7 -4.39 29.76 8.72
CA LYS A 7 -4.79 28.41 9.12
C LYS A 7 -5.06 27.52 7.91
N HIS A 8 -5.72 28.06 6.89
CA HIS A 8 -5.98 27.32 5.67
C HIS A 8 -4.68 26.95 4.95
N LYS A 9 -3.75 27.89 4.79
CA LYS A 9 -2.46 27.65 4.18
C LYS A 9 -1.64 26.61 4.95
N ALA A 10 -1.66 26.69 6.30
CA ALA A 10 -0.96 25.74 7.14
C ALA A 10 -1.54 24.33 6.98
N LYS A 11 -2.87 24.20 6.91
CA LYS A 11 -3.54 22.91 6.71
C LYS A 11 -3.19 22.30 5.35
N VAL A 12 -3.23 23.09 4.28
CA VAL A 12 -2.86 22.62 2.92
C VAL A 12 -1.42 22.20 2.89
N SER A 13 -0.51 22.96 3.51
CA SER A 13 0.90 22.61 3.58
C SER A 13 1.13 21.30 4.33
N ALA A 14 0.42 21.08 5.45
CA ALA A 14 0.51 19.84 6.21
C ALA A 14 -0.01 18.64 5.41
N GLU A 15 -1.10 18.80 4.67
CA GLU A 15 -1.65 17.75 3.81
C GLU A 15 -0.68 17.37 2.70
N LEU A 16 -0.05 18.36 2.05
CA LEU A 16 0.95 18.12 1.01
C LEU A 16 2.16 17.40 1.57
N GLN A 17 2.61 17.76 2.77
CA GLN A 17 3.72 17.11 3.45
C GLN A 17 3.38 15.64 3.75
N THR A 18 2.18 15.36 4.23
CA THR A 18 1.74 13.99 4.51
C THR A 18 1.69 13.15 3.24
N ARG A 19 1.20 13.70 2.14
CA ARG A 19 1.19 12.99 0.84
C ARG A 19 2.59 12.68 0.37
N ARG A 20 3.52 13.62 0.51
CA ARG A 20 4.92 13.42 0.15
C ARG A 20 5.55 12.29 0.97
N GLU A 21 5.37 12.33 2.29
CA GLU A 21 5.88 11.29 3.19
C GLU A 21 5.31 9.92 2.83
N PHE A 22 4.02 9.85 2.52
CA PHE A 22 3.38 8.61 2.10
C PHE A 22 4.01 8.05 0.82
N LEU A 23 4.14 8.88 -0.21
CA LEU A 23 4.72 8.44 -1.49
C LEU A 23 6.19 8.04 -1.33
N GLU A 24 6.95 8.78 -0.54
CA GLU A 24 8.35 8.42 -0.24
C GLU A 24 8.44 7.09 0.51
N THR A 25 7.53 6.86 1.46
CA THR A 25 7.48 5.61 2.21
C THR A 25 7.15 4.44 1.28
N VAL A 26 6.15 4.57 0.43
CA VAL A 26 5.79 3.52 -0.53
C VAL A 26 6.95 3.25 -1.48
N TRP A 27 7.56 4.30 -2.01
CA TRP A 27 8.72 4.16 -2.91
C TRP A 27 9.86 3.40 -2.22
N TYR A 28 10.21 3.80 -1.01
CA TYR A 28 11.29 3.18 -0.24
C TYR A 28 11.01 1.71 0.04
N GLU A 29 9.82 1.39 0.54
CA GLU A 29 9.49 0.02 0.93
C GLU A 29 9.33 -0.91 -0.28
N THR A 30 8.80 -0.40 -1.39
CA THR A 30 8.71 -1.19 -2.63
C THR A 30 10.08 -1.47 -3.22
N LYS A 31 10.98 -0.49 -3.23
CA LYS A 31 12.35 -0.70 -3.70
C LYS A 31 13.07 -1.71 -2.82
N ARG A 32 12.91 -1.59 -1.50
CA ARG A 32 13.50 -2.52 -0.55
C ARG A 32 13.01 -3.95 -0.75
N ALA A 33 11.74 -4.14 -1.05
CA ALA A 33 11.14 -5.46 -1.26
C ALA A 33 11.28 -5.97 -2.70
N GLY A 34 11.82 -5.18 -3.61
CA GLY A 34 11.92 -5.56 -5.02
C GLY A 34 10.59 -5.62 -5.72
N LEU A 35 9.67 -4.71 -5.37
CA LEU A 35 8.34 -4.63 -5.97
C LEU A 35 8.20 -3.35 -6.79
N ASP A 36 7.29 -3.39 -7.75
CA ASP A 36 6.93 -2.21 -8.53
C ASP A 36 6.11 -1.25 -7.67
N THR A 37 6.52 0.01 -7.60
CA THR A 37 5.83 1.03 -6.80
C THR A 37 4.39 1.24 -7.27
N SER A 38 4.16 1.27 -8.60
CA SER A 38 2.82 1.44 -9.16
C SER A 38 1.88 0.29 -8.77
N LEU A 39 2.42 -0.93 -8.70
CA LEU A 39 1.66 -2.10 -8.26
C LEU A 39 1.16 -1.92 -6.83
N VAL A 40 2.04 -1.53 -5.92
CA VAL A 40 1.69 -1.37 -4.51
C VAL A 40 0.74 -0.20 -4.31
N LEU A 41 0.89 0.89 -5.07
CA LEU A 41 -0.08 1.99 -5.04
C LEU A 41 -1.46 1.51 -5.50
N GLY A 42 -1.53 0.69 -6.54
CA GLY A 42 -2.78 0.08 -6.98
C GLY A 42 -3.39 -0.83 -5.93
N LEU A 43 -2.57 -1.63 -5.26
CA LEU A 43 -3.02 -2.50 -4.17
C LEU A 43 -3.58 -1.67 -3.01
N ILE A 44 -2.88 -0.62 -2.58
CA ILE A 44 -3.34 0.26 -1.52
C ILE A 44 -4.70 0.90 -1.88
N GLN A 45 -4.85 1.33 -3.12
CA GLN A 45 -6.12 1.89 -3.59
C GLN A 45 -7.27 0.90 -3.44
N VAL A 46 -7.07 -0.35 -3.84
CA VAL A 46 -8.09 -1.40 -3.73
C VAL A 46 -8.37 -1.74 -2.26
N GLU A 47 -7.32 -1.87 -1.44
CA GLU A 47 -7.46 -2.33 -0.06
C GLU A 47 -8.08 -1.29 0.86
N SER A 48 -7.65 -0.06 0.78
CA SER A 48 -8.02 0.95 1.78
C SER A 48 -8.53 2.27 1.19
N ALA A 49 -8.46 2.45 -0.13
CA ALA A 49 -8.67 3.75 -0.77
C ALA A 49 -7.79 4.84 -0.11
N PHE A 50 -6.56 4.49 0.23
CA PHE A 50 -5.57 5.36 0.88
C PHE A 50 -5.99 5.85 2.28
N ARG A 51 -6.86 5.11 2.98
CA ARG A 51 -7.28 5.46 4.34
C ARG A 51 -6.37 4.79 5.36
N LYS A 52 -5.65 5.61 6.11
CA LYS A 52 -4.67 5.16 7.12
C LYS A 52 -5.27 4.25 8.18
N TYR A 53 -6.50 4.52 8.60
CA TYR A 53 -7.16 3.81 9.70
C TYR A 53 -8.23 2.84 9.23
N ALA A 54 -8.18 2.41 7.96
CA ALA A 54 -9.14 1.44 7.43
C ALA A 54 -9.07 0.13 8.22
N VAL A 55 -10.23 -0.42 8.57
CA VAL A 55 -10.36 -1.73 9.24
C VAL A 55 -11.45 -2.51 8.53
N SER A 56 -11.13 -3.73 8.08
CA SER A 56 -12.12 -4.59 7.46
C SER A 56 -12.93 -5.36 8.49
N VAL A 57 -14.02 -6.02 8.05
CA VAL A 57 -14.85 -6.84 8.92
C VAL A 57 -14.07 -8.00 9.57
N VAL A 58 -13.01 -8.48 8.93
CA VAL A 58 -12.16 -9.55 9.46
C VAL A 58 -10.95 -9.02 10.23
N GLY A 59 -10.83 -7.70 10.40
CA GLY A 59 -9.78 -7.09 11.20
C GLY A 59 -8.51 -6.69 10.47
N ALA A 60 -8.49 -6.78 9.14
CA ALA A 60 -7.35 -6.25 8.36
C ALA A 60 -7.22 -4.75 8.57
N ARG A 61 -5.99 -4.24 8.69
CA ARG A 61 -5.72 -2.87 9.15
C ARG A 61 -4.88 -2.06 8.19
N GLY A 62 -5.24 -0.80 8.07
CA GLY A 62 -4.42 0.26 7.48
C GLY A 62 -4.34 0.23 5.97
N TYR A 63 -3.36 0.95 5.45
CA TYR A 63 -3.19 1.17 4.01
C TYR A 63 -3.20 -0.11 3.17
N MET A 64 -2.48 -1.12 3.59
CA MET A 64 -2.33 -2.38 2.86
C MET A 64 -3.17 -3.51 3.44
N GLN A 65 -4.05 -3.20 4.41
CA GLN A 65 -4.97 -4.16 5.02
C GLN A 65 -4.25 -5.40 5.52
N VAL A 66 -3.29 -5.19 6.41
CA VAL A 66 -2.48 -6.24 7.01
C VAL A 66 -3.24 -6.87 8.18
N MET A 67 -3.31 -8.20 8.19
CA MET A 67 -3.96 -8.94 9.28
C MET A 67 -3.09 -8.90 10.55
N PRO A 68 -3.71 -8.76 11.73
CA PRO A 68 -2.97 -8.65 12.99
C PRO A 68 -2.02 -9.80 13.30
N PHE A 69 -2.31 -11.03 12.84
CA PHE A 69 -1.42 -12.16 13.09
C PHE A 69 -0.01 -11.95 12.50
N TRP A 70 0.12 -11.15 11.43
CA TRP A 70 1.42 -10.85 10.86
C TRP A 70 2.32 -10.08 11.83
N ALA A 71 1.72 -9.26 12.72
CA ALA A 71 2.49 -8.55 13.73
C ALA A 71 3.23 -9.52 14.66
N ARG A 72 2.65 -10.69 14.92
CA ARG A 72 3.30 -11.74 15.71
C ARG A 72 4.34 -12.52 14.91
N LEU A 73 4.08 -12.76 13.64
CA LEU A 73 4.97 -13.59 12.80
C LEU A 73 6.24 -12.85 12.35
N ILE A 74 6.13 -11.58 12.00
CA ILE A 74 7.27 -10.83 11.43
C ILE A 74 7.58 -9.54 12.18
N GLY A 75 6.87 -9.25 13.27
CA GLY A 75 7.07 -8.05 14.07
C GLY A 75 7.18 -8.38 15.56
N ASP A 76 6.94 -7.38 16.38
CA ASP A 76 7.02 -7.48 17.85
C ASP A 76 5.71 -7.92 18.53
N GLY A 77 4.69 -8.25 17.74
CA GLY A 77 3.39 -8.67 18.25
C GLY A 77 2.41 -7.53 18.54
N ASP A 78 2.81 -6.27 18.40
CA ASP A 78 1.93 -5.13 18.65
C ASP A 78 1.14 -4.76 17.40
N ALA A 79 -0.09 -5.28 17.30
CA ALA A 79 -0.96 -5.06 16.15
C ALA A 79 -1.40 -3.58 16.00
N ARG A 80 -1.29 -2.76 17.06
CA ARG A 80 -1.62 -1.33 16.96
C ARG A 80 -0.66 -0.59 16.03
N LYS A 81 0.57 -1.06 15.92
CA LYS A 81 1.57 -0.50 15.02
C LYS A 81 1.22 -0.63 13.55
N LEU A 82 0.27 -1.50 13.20
CA LEU A 82 -0.21 -1.64 11.83
C LEU A 82 -0.95 -0.41 11.31
N PHE A 83 -1.30 0.52 12.19
CA PHE A 83 -1.84 1.81 11.76
C PHE A 83 -0.77 2.87 11.51
N HIS A 84 0.49 2.59 11.81
CA HIS A 84 1.60 3.48 11.45
C HIS A 84 1.91 3.30 9.96
N MET A 85 2.06 4.43 9.26
CA MET A 85 2.27 4.45 7.81
C MET A 85 3.43 3.53 7.40
N GLN A 86 4.61 3.77 7.94
CA GLN A 86 5.81 3.02 7.54
C GLN A 86 5.70 1.54 7.91
N THR A 87 5.23 1.24 9.11
CA THR A 87 5.09 -0.15 9.57
C THR A 87 4.12 -0.91 8.69
N ASN A 88 2.95 -0.32 8.38
CA ASN A 88 1.95 -0.97 7.56
C ASN A 88 2.45 -1.25 6.15
N VAL A 89 3.03 -0.25 5.51
CA VAL A 89 3.53 -0.39 4.14
C VAL A 89 4.69 -1.39 4.08
N ARG A 90 5.59 -1.36 5.07
CA ARG A 90 6.67 -2.34 5.16
C ARG A 90 6.14 -3.76 5.26
N PHE A 91 5.22 -4.00 6.18
CA PHE A 91 4.63 -5.32 6.38
C PHE A 91 3.94 -5.81 5.12
N GLY A 92 3.10 -4.96 4.52
CA GLY A 92 2.41 -5.33 3.28
C GLY A 92 3.36 -5.68 2.16
N CYS A 93 4.43 -4.92 1.98
CA CYS A 93 5.43 -5.20 0.95
C CYS A 93 6.21 -6.49 1.23
N VAL A 94 6.57 -6.74 2.49
CA VAL A 94 7.25 -7.99 2.88
C VAL A 94 6.35 -9.19 2.64
N ILE A 95 5.07 -9.09 3.00
CA ILE A 95 4.10 -10.17 2.81
C ILE A 95 3.89 -10.45 1.32
N LEU A 96 3.68 -9.42 0.51
CA LEU A 96 3.50 -9.59 -0.92
C LEU A 96 4.75 -10.19 -1.58
N ARG A 97 5.93 -9.72 -1.20
CA ARG A 97 7.20 -10.30 -1.68
C ARG A 97 7.30 -11.77 -1.33
N HIS A 98 6.96 -12.14 -0.10
CA HIS A 98 6.96 -13.54 0.35
C HIS A 98 6.06 -14.40 -0.53
N TYR A 99 4.84 -13.95 -0.81
CA TYR A 99 3.93 -14.69 -1.67
C TYR A 99 4.41 -14.74 -3.13
N LEU A 100 5.01 -13.66 -3.60
CA LEU A 100 5.58 -13.63 -4.95
C LEU A 100 6.71 -14.67 -5.09
N ASP A 101 7.54 -14.82 -4.06
CA ASP A 101 8.59 -15.82 -4.05
C ASP A 101 8.01 -17.24 -4.03
N ILE A 102 6.98 -17.50 -3.22
CA ILE A 102 6.29 -18.79 -3.18
C ILE A 102 5.71 -19.13 -4.56
N GLU A 103 5.13 -18.17 -5.25
CA GLU A 103 4.52 -18.36 -6.56
C GLU A 103 5.52 -18.20 -7.72
N LYS A 104 6.82 -18.20 -7.41
CA LYS A 104 7.90 -18.16 -8.41
C LYS A 104 7.78 -16.99 -9.40
N GLY A 105 7.41 -15.83 -8.89
CA GLY A 105 7.27 -14.62 -9.68
C GLY A 105 5.90 -14.44 -10.34
N ASN A 106 4.97 -15.35 -10.14
CA ASN A 106 3.62 -15.21 -10.70
C ASN A 106 2.81 -14.24 -9.86
N LEU A 107 2.74 -13.00 -10.32
CA LEU A 107 2.11 -11.91 -9.58
C LEU A 107 0.59 -12.10 -9.42
N TYR A 108 -0.07 -12.63 -10.45
CA TYR A 108 -1.50 -12.93 -10.41
C TYR A 108 -1.84 -13.86 -9.24
N LEU A 109 -1.08 -14.95 -9.10
CA LEU A 109 -1.29 -15.91 -8.01
C LEU A 109 -0.84 -15.35 -6.65
N ALA A 110 0.25 -14.57 -6.64
CA ALA A 110 0.71 -13.93 -5.40
C ALA A 110 -0.30 -12.95 -4.83
N LEU A 111 -0.93 -12.14 -5.68
CA LEU A 111 -2.00 -11.24 -5.27
C LEU A 111 -3.19 -12.01 -4.72
N GLY A 112 -3.55 -13.13 -5.34
CA GLY A 112 -4.60 -13.99 -4.82
C GLY A 112 -4.29 -14.52 -3.42
N ARG A 113 -3.04 -14.92 -3.16
CA ARG A 113 -2.61 -15.32 -1.82
C ARG A 113 -2.71 -14.16 -0.84
N TYR A 114 -2.28 -12.98 -1.25
CA TYR A 114 -2.35 -11.79 -0.41
C TYR A 114 -3.78 -11.52 0.06
N ASN A 115 -4.74 -11.64 -0.85
CA ASN A 115 -6.15 -11.39 -0.55
C ASN A 115 -6.86 -12.59 0.09
N GLY A 116 -6.28 -13.79 0.03
CA GLY A 116 -6.95 -15.03 0.46
C GLY A 116 -7.88 -15.63 -0.58
N SER A 117 -7.70 -15.29 -1.86
CA SER A 117 -8.56 -15.73 -2.96
C SER A 117 -7.77 -16.30 -4.14
N ARG A 118 -6.69 -17.03 -3.84
CA ARG A 118 -5.76 -17.55 -4.86
C ARG A 118 -6.48 -18.22 -6.02
N GLY A 119 -6.14 -17.79 -7.23
CA GLY A 119 -6.69 -18.33 -8.47
C GLY A 119 -7.96 -17.65 -8.94
N ARG A 120 -8.57 -16.80 -8.14
CA ARG A 120 -9.76 -16.02 -8.54
C ARG A 120 -9.33 -14.72 -9.20
N PRO A 121 -10.00 -14.29 -10.29
CA PRO A 121 -9.54 -13.14 -11.06
C PRO A 121 -9.91 -11.77 -10.48
N GLU A 122 -10.92 -11.68 -9.62
CA GLU A 122 -11.51 -10.39 -9.22
C GLU A 122 -10.50 -9.48 -8.56
N TYR A 123 -9.75 -9.98 -7.57
CA TYR A 123 -8.81 -9.15 -6.83
C TYR A 123 -7.57 -8.77 -7.65
N PRO A 124 -6.83 -9.70 -8.26
CA PRO A 124 -5.67 -9.28 -9.04
C PRO A 124 -6.05 -8.37 -10.20
N ASN A 125 -7.18 -8.58 -10.85
CA ASN A 125 -7.62 -7.71 -11.94
C ASN A 125 -7.95 -6.30 -11.43
N ALA A 126 -8.56 -6.18 -10.24
CA ALA A 126 -8.81 -4.87 -9.64
C ALA A 126 -7.51 -4.15 -9.31
N VAL A 127 -6.51 -4.86 -8.77
CA VAL A 127 -5.19 -4.29 -8.47
C VAL A 127 -4.50 -3.84 -9.75
N PHE A 128 -4.49 -4.66 -10.79
CA PHE A 128 -3.87 -4.29 -12.06
C PHE A 128 -4.56 -3.10 -12.72
N ALA A 129 -5.88 -3.01 -12.64
CA ALA A 129 -6.62 -1.87 -13.16
C ALA A 129 -6.25 -0.58 -12.39
N ALA A 130 -6.16 -0.66 -11.08
CA ALA A 130 -5.77 0.47 -10.24
C ALA A 130 -4.30 0.87 -10.48
N GLN A 131 -3.42 -0.11 -10.69
CA GLN A 131 -2.01 0.12 -10.97
C GLN A 131 -1.80 1.05 -12.17
N LYS A 132 -2.64 0.94 -13.19
CA LYS A 132 -2.52 1.74 -14.42
C LYS A 132 -2.54 3.24 -14.15
N ARG A 133 -3.22 3.68 -13.12
CA ARG A 133 -3.28 5.11 -12.73
C ARG A 133 -1.93 5.65 -12.28
N TRP A 134 -1.05 4.77 -11.81
CA TRP A 134 0.24 5.12 -11.21
C TRP A 134 1.41 4.83 -12.13
N MET A 135 1.14 4.30 -13.33
CA MET A 135 2.16 4.04 -14.34
C MET A 135 2.36 5.27 -15.22
N TRP A 136 3.63 5.57 -15.50
CA TRP A 136 3.95 6.62 -16.46
C TRP A 136 3.52 6.20 -17.86
N PRO A 137 2.94 7.11 -18.67
CA PRO A 137 2.67 6.80 -20.07
C PRO A 137 3.95 6.39 -20.79
N ALA A 138 3.84 5.43 -21.73
CA ALA A 138 4.98 4.94 -22.50
C ALA A 138 5.75 6.06 -23.20
N SER A 139 5.06 7.10 -23.67
CA SER A 139 5.65 8.28 -24.31
C SER A 139 6.57 9.06 -23.37
N SER A 140 6.34 9.02 -22.05
CA SER A 140 7.15 9.69 -21.04
C SER A 140 8.44 8.95 -20.73
N GLN A 141 8.53 7.67 -21.09
CA GLN A 141 9.68 6.81 -20.81
C GLN A 141 10.76 6.90 -21.89
N LYS A 142 10.47 7.57 -23.00
CA LYS A 142 11.38 7.67 -24.15
C LYS A 142 12.31 8.87 -24.10
N VAL A 143 12.24 9.64 -23.05
CA VAL A 143 13.15 10.76 -22.83
C VAL A 143 14.35 10.32 -22.01
#